data_0160b6a07841178d0ac41593445b1c1a
#
_entry.id   0160b6a07841178d0ac41593445b1c1a
#
_cell.length_a   1.000
_cell.length_b   1.000
_cell.length_c   1.000
_cell.angle_alpha   90.00
_cell.angle_beta   90.00
_cell.angle_gamma   90.00
#
_symmetry.space_group_name_H-M   'P 1'
#
loop_
_entity.id
_entity.type
_entity.pdbx_description
1 polymer ?
#
loop_
_entity_poly.entity_id
_entity_poly.type
_entity_poly.pdbx_seq_one_letter_code
_entity_poly.pdbx_strand_id
1 'polypeptide(L)'
;MDTPPFTRFLGNWVLRPEQSRYEMGQSPQAGRYRLEAGREQIKVTMEWTAVDEQPFHQVYFNIPDGQDHPYLESHAVDATSMTLVDEWRLDSAAKKGGVVINHAARHLSNDGHTMNITMTHYTPNGTFVNESVYEREG
;
A
#
# COMPACT_ATOMS: atom_id res chain seq x y z
N MET A 1 1.49 24.53 -14.61
CA MET A 1 2.17 23.30 -14.12
C MET A 1 1.11 22.32 -13.67
N ASP A 2 1.14 21.16 -14.25
CA ASP A 2 0.10 20.17 -13.99
C ASP A 2 0.28 19.48 -12.64
N THR A 3 -0.84 19.33 -11.93
CA THR A 3 -0.85 18.56 -10.68
C THR A 3 -0.67 17.08 -11.04
N PRO A 4 0.23 16.36 -10.34
CA PRO A 4 0.35 14.93 -10.59
C PRO A 4 -0.99 14.21 -10.39
N PRO A 5 -1.33 13.25 -11.27
CA PRO A 5 -2.65 12.61 -11.20
C PRO A 5 -2.87 11.78 -9.94
N PHE A 6 -1.79 11.40 -9.23
CA PHE A 6 -1.89 10.65 -7.97
C PHE A 6 -2.03 11.55 -6.74
N THR A 7 -2.22 12.87 -6.92
CA THR A 7 -2.24 13.85 -5.82
C THR A 7 -3.30 13.55 -4.76
N ARG A 8 -4.43 12.96 -5.16
CA ARG A 8 -5.50 12.62 -4.21
C ARG A 8 -5.08 11.61 -3.16
N PHE A 9 -4.06 10.78 -3.46
CA PHE A 9 -3.55 9.77 -2.53
C PHE A 9 -2.51 10.30 -1.56
N LEU A 10 -1.96 11.48 -1.84
CA LEU A 10 -0.88 12.04 -1.01
C LEU A 10 -1.39 12.52 0.34
N GLY A 11 -0.54 12.44 1.35
CA GLY A 11 -0.83 12.91 2.69
C GLY A 11 -0.62 11.83 3.73
N ASN A 12 -1.19 12.08 4.90
CA ASN A 12 -1.08 11.19 6.05
C ASN A 12 -2.40 10.47 6.26
N TRP A 13 -2.31 9.15 6.51
CA TRP A 13 -3.47 8.29 6.70
C TRP A 13 -3.31 7.52 8.00
N VAL A 14 -4.39 7.40 8.76
CA VAL A 14 -4.42 6.69 10.04
C VAL A 14 -5.27 5.44 9.90
N LEU A 15 -4.70 4.29 10.31
CA LEU A 15 -5.40 3.01 10.25
C LEU A 15 -6.61 2.98 11.20
N ARG A 16 -7.70 2.41 10.72
CA ARG A 16 -8.89 2.10 11.52
C ARG A 16 -8.96 0.59 11.71
N PRO A 17 -8.30 0.04 12.76
CA PRO A 17 -8.25 -1.41 12.96
C PRO A 17 -9.64 -2.05 13.11
N GLU A 18 -10.57 -1.35 13.73
CA GLU A 18 -11.94 -1.83 13.96
C GLU A 18 -12.73 -2.01 12.67
N GLN A 19 -12.29 -1.38 11.58
CA GLN A 19 -12.94 -1.48 10.27
C GLN A 19 -12.13 -2.35 9.30
N SER A 20 -10.96 -2.82 9.74
CA SER A 20 -10.07 -3.62 8.91
C SER A 20 -10.33 -5.11 9.11
N ARG A 21 -10.07 -5.91 8.07
CA ARG A 21 -10.34 -7.35 8.11
C ARG A 21 -9.21 -8.10 7.42
N TYR A 22 -8.57 -9.01 8.14
CA TYR A 22 -7.45 -9.79 7.63
C TYR A 22 -7.78 -11.26 7.56
N GLU A 23 -7.50 -11.88 6.42
CA GLU A 23 -7.56 -13.33 6.25
C GLU A 23 -6.20 -13.98 6.56
N MET A 24 -5.11 -13.22 6.45
CA MET A 24 -3.76 -13.71 6.73
C MET A 24 -3.11 -12.78 7.74
N GLY A 25 -2.71 -13.35 8.89
CA GLY A 25 -2.15 -12.57 9.97
C GLY A 25 -3.23 -11.82 10.75
N GLN A 26 -2.80 -10.82 11.50
CA GLN A 26 -3.69 -9.99 12.31
C GLN A 26 -3.49 -8.53 11.94
N SER A 27 -4.59 -7.77 11.90
CA SER A 27 -4.51 -6.34 11.68
C SER A 27 -3.70 -5.69 12.81
N PRO A 28 -2.78 -4.74 12.49
CA PRO A 28 -2.09 -4.00 13.52
C PRO A 28 -3.09 -3.27 14.43
N GLN A 29 -2.71 -3.05 15.69
CA GLN A 29 -3.56 -2.30 16.61
C GLN A 29 -3.56 -0.81 16.33
N ALA A 30 -2.51 -0.30 15.67
CA ALA A 30 -2.40 1.10 15.26
C ALA A 30 -1.51 1.17 14.04
N GLY A 31 -1.70 2.18 13.21
CA GLY A 31 -0.86 2.36 12.05
C GLY A 31 -1.03 3.73 11.41
N ARG A 32 0.06 4.18 10.79
CA ARG A 32 0.09 5.38 9.96
C ARG A 32 0.68 5.03 8.62
N TYR A 33 0.16 5.65 7.61
CA TYR A 33 0.57 5.43 6.23
C TYR A 33 0.70 6.81 5.58
N ARG A 34 1.88 7.08 5.04
CA ARG A 34 2.16 8.39 4.46
C ARG A 34 2.60 8.24 3.02
N LEU A 35 1.98 9.01 2.15
CA LEU A 35 2.32 9.06 0.74
C LEU A 35 2.80 10.47 0.42
N GLU A 36 4.02 10.58 -0.09
CA GLU A 36 4.64 11.85 -0.44
C GLU A 36 5.10 11.81 -1.89
N ALA A 37 4.91 12.92 -2.59
CA ALA A 37 5.39 13.05 -3.95
C ALA A 37 6.90 13.30 -3.91
N GLY A 38 7.64 12.45 -4.62
CA GLY A 38 9.05 12.68 -4.92
C GLY A 38 9.19 13.08 -6.37
N ARG A 39 10.42 13.11 -6.85
CA ARG A 39 10.71 13.40 -8.25
C ARG A 39 10.46 12.12 -9.06
N GLU A 40 9.36 12.11 -9.82
CA GLU A 40 8.94 10.98 -10.65
C GLU A 40 8.60 9.71 -9.87
N GLN A 41 8.43 9.82 -8.53
CA GLN A 41 8.14 8.66 -7.71
C GLN A 41 7.29 9.07 -6.50
N ILE A 42 6.72 8.07 -5.85
CA ILE A 42 5.98 8.24 -4.61
C ILE A 42 6.78 7.60 -3.49
N LYS A 43 7.01 8.36 -2.43
CA LYS A 43 7.62 7.83 -1.21
C LYS A 43 6.50 7.33 -0.31
N VAL A 44 6.57 6.08 0.09
CA VAL A 44 5.60 5.45 0.99
C VAL A 44 6.28 5.19 2.32
N THR A 45 5.70 5.71 3.40
CA THR A 45 6.17 5.47 4.76
C THR A 45 5.05 4.77 5.53
N MET A 46 5.38 3.62 6.13
CA MET A 46 4.44 2.85 6.93
C MET A 46 4.98 2.69 8.33
N GLU A 47 4.15 2.98 9.33
CA GLU A 47 4.49 2.80 10.73
C GLU A 47 3.33 2.07 11.40
N TRP A 48 3.57 0.87 11.89
CA TRP A 48 2.55 0.05 12.53
C TRP A 48 2.97 -0.37 13.92
N THR A 49 1.98 -0.52 14.80
CA THR A 49 2.15 -1.20 16.08
C THR A 49 1.36 -2.49 15.99
N ALA A 50 2.05 -3.63 16.05
CA ALA A 50 1.43 -4.94 15.99
C ALA A 50 0.64 -5.23 17.28
N VAL A 51 -0.19 -6.28 17.25
CA VAL A 51 -1.00 -6.67 18.41
C VAL A 51 -0.17 -7.06 19.63
N ASP A 52 1.10 -7.48 19.41
CA ASP A 52 2.05 -7.78 20.49
C ASP A 52 2.89 -6.57 20.89
N GLU A 53 2.48 -5.37 20.47
CA GLU A 53 3.13 -4.09 20.74
C GLU A 53 4.48 -3.89 20.05
N GLN A 54 4.86 -4.77 19.12
CA GLN A 54 6.10 -4.60 18.37
C GLN A 54 5.93 -3.49 17.32
N PRO A 55 6.86 -2.53 17.25
CA PRO A 55 6.81 -1.49 16.24
C PRO A 55 7.33 -2.00 14.91
N PHE A 56 6.74 -1.49 13.83
CA PHE A 56 7.18 -1.77 12.47
C PHE A 56 7.28 -0.45 11.71
N HIS A 57 8.39 -0.26 11.01
CA HIS A 57 8.62 0.95 10.21
C HIS A 57 9.24 0.55 8.90
N GLN A 58 8.68 1.02 7.80
CA GLN A 58 9.20 0.75 6.47
C GLN A 58 9.02 1.98 5.58
N VAL A 59 10.05 2.25 4.79
CA VAL A 59 10.03 3.32 3.78
C VAL A 59 10.40 2.67 2.45
N TYR A 60 9.62 2.96 1.41
CA TYR A 60 9.99 2.53 0.07
C TYR A 60 9.52 3.56 -0.96
N PHE A 61 10.06 3.42 -2.18
CA PHE A 61 9.77 4.33 -3.27
C PHE A 61 9.19 3.53 -4.44
N ASN A 62 8.18 4.08 -5.09
CA ASN A 62 7.57 3.47 -6.26
C ASN A 62 7.37 4.51 -7.34
N ILE A 63 7.54 4.07 -8.60
CA ILE A 63 7.28 4.90 -9.77
C ILE A 63 5.94 4.45 -10.33
N PRO A 64 4.90 5.33 -10.32
CA PRO A 64 3.56 4.92 -10.74
C PRO A 64 3.39 4.93 -12.27
N ASP A 65 4.26 4.20 -12.97
CA ASP A 65 4.30 4.11 -14.43
C ASP A 65 3.74 2.80 -14.98
N GLY A 66 3.28 1.90 -14.09
CA GLY A 66 2.73 0.62 -14.47
C GLY A 66 3.77 -0.44 -14.83
N GLN A 67 5.06 -0.11 -14.73
CA GLN A 67 6.14 -1.01 -15.11
C GLN A 67 6.80 -1.64 -13.88
N ASP A 68 7.43 -2.79 -14.10
CA ASP A 68 8.19 -3.46 -13.05
C ASP A 68 9.52 -2.75 -12.85
N HIS A 69 9.87 -2.52 -11.58
CA HIS A 69 11.16 -1.96 -11.20
C HIS A 69 11.86 -2.91 -10.22
N PRO A 70 13.19 -3.06 -10.31
CA PRO A 70 13.91 -3.94 -9.40
C PRO A 70 13.73 -3.55 -7.95
N TYR A 71 13.60 -4.54 -7.08
CA TYR A 71 13.53 -4.35 -5.64
C TYR A 71 14.63 -5.18 -5.00
N LEU A 72 15.57 -4.53 -4.35
CA LEU A 72 16.80 -5.17 -3.87
C LEU A 72 16.86 -5.38 -2.36
N GLU A 73 15.82 -4.96 -1.65
CA GLU A 73 15.82 -4.97 -0.17
C GLU A 73 15.23 -6.23 0.45
N SER A 74 14.81 -7.21 -0.36
CA SER A 74 14.21 -8.44 0.15
C SER A 74 14.56 -9.60 -0.75
N HIS A 75 14.70 -10.79 -0.16
CA HIS A 75 14.87 -12.02 -0.92
C HIS A 75 13.53 -12.59 -1.40
N ALA A 76 12.43 -12.15 -0.79
CA ALA A 76 11.11 -12.62 -1.13
C ALA A 76 10.51 -11.91 -2.35
N VAL A 77 11.05 -10.74 -2.70
CA VAL A 77 10.54 -9.87 -3.77
C VAL A 77 11.74 -9.39 -4.59
N ASP A 78 11.66 -9.51 -5.91
CA ASP A 78 12.74 -9.00 -6.79
C ASP A 78 12.28 -7.84 -7.68
N ALA A 79 10.97 -7.59 -7.76
CA ALA A 79 10.44 -6.48 -8.54
C ALA A 79 9.13 -5.98 -7.93
N THR A 80 8.90 -4.69 -8.07
CA THR A 80 7.63 -4.06 -7.68
C THR A 80 7.12 -3.20 -8.81
N SER A 81 5.80 -2.99 -8.86
CA SER A 81 5.18 -2.09 -9.81
C SER A 81 4.11 -1.27 -9.11
N MET A 82 3.83 -0.10 -9.64
CA MET A 82 2.73 0.75 -9.16
C MET A 82 2.02 1.32 -10.37
N THR A 83 0.70 1.24 -10.37
CA THR A 83 -0.14 1.67 -11.48
C THR A 83 -1.24 2.59 -10.98
N LEU A 84 -1.30 3.79 -11.53
CA LEU A 84 -2.45 4.66 -11.29
C LEU A 84 -3.54 4.26 -12.27
N VAL A 85 -4.56 3.56 -11.76
CA VAL A 85 -5.66 3.07 -12.59
C VAL A 85 -6.57 4.24 -13.00
N ASP A 86 -6.90 5.09 -12.04
CA ASP A 86 -7.62 6.33 -12.24
C ASP A 86 -7.41 7.24 -11.02
N GLU A 87 -8.12 8.37 -10.96
CA GLU A 87 -7.96 9.33 -9.85
C GLU A 87 -8.30 8.76 -8.48
N TRP A 88 -9.03 7.63 -8.45
CA TRP A 88 -9.58 7.05 -7.22
C TRP A 88 -8.99 5.70 -6.88
N ARG A 89 -8.11 5.17 -7.75
CA ARG A 89 -7.52 3.85 -7.53
C ARG A 89 -6.05 3.82 -7.90
N LEU A 90 -5.22 3.39 -6.96
CA LEU A 90 -3.79 3.23 -7.13
C LEU A 90 -3.41 1.80 -6.72
N ASP A 91 -2.88 1.03 -7.67
CA ASP A 91 -2.51 -0.37 -7.45
C ASP A 91 -1.00 -0.50 -7.35
N SER A 92 -0.55 -1.50 -6.60
CA SER A 92 0.84 -1.92 -6.59
C SER A 92 0.92 -3.44 -6.53
N ALA A 93 2.03 -3.99 -7.00
CA ALA A 93 2.26 -5.42 -6.99
C ALA A 93 3.71 -5.71 -6.63
N ALA A 94 3.95 -6.82 -5.95
CA ALA A 94 5.27 -7.33 -5.67
C ALA A 94 5.42 -8.68 -6.37
N LYS A 95 6.57 -8.88 -7.01
CA LYS A 95 6.83 -10.06 -7.85
C LYS A 95 8.11 -10.77 -7.43
N LYS A 96 8.12 -12.08 -7.71
CA LYS A 96 9.32 -12.90 -7.57
C LYS A 96 9.40 -13.81 -8.80
N GLY A 97 10.50 -13.72 -9.55
CA GLY A 97 10.67 -14.51 -10.76
C GLY A 97 9.58 -14.27 -11.80
N GLY A 98 9.07 -13.04 -11.90
CA GLY A 98 8.01 -12.68 -12.84
C GLY A 98 6.60 -13.04 -12.38
N VAL A 99 6.47 -13.65 -11.19
CA VAL A 99 5.16 -14.07 -10.65
C VAL A 99 4.72 -13.09 -9.56
N VAL A 100 3.48 -12.61 -9.64
CA VAL A 100 2.90 -11.76 -8.61
C VAL A 100 2.70 -12.56 -7.33
N ILE A 101 3.33 -12.11 -6.23
CA ILE A 101 3.17 -12.75 -4.92
C ILE A 101 2.23 -11.96 -4.01
N ASN A 102 2.11 -10.65 -4.23
CA ASN A 102 1.03 -9.89 -3.60
C ASN A 102 0.64 -8.70 -4.46
N HIS A 103 -0.57 -8.22 -4.25
CA HIS A 103 -1.14 -7.10 -4.99
C HIS A 103 -1.93 -6.25 -4.01
N ALA A 104 -1.73 -4.95 -4.06
CA ALA A 104 -2.46 -4.00 -3.25
C ALA A 104 -3.27 -3.06 -4.15
N ALA A 105 -4.56 -2.94 -3.88
CA ALA A 105 -5.42 -1.97 -4.55
C ALA A 105 -5.86 -0.94 -3.52
N ARG A 106 -5.55 0.33 -3.79
CA ARG A 106 -5.93 1.45 -2.93
C ARG A 106 -7.08 2.19 -3.57
N HIS A 107 -8.20 2.24 -2.86
CA HIS A 107 -9.42 2.91 -3.33
C HIS A 107 -9.76 4.08 -2.43
N LEU A 108 -9.98 5.26 -3.02
CA LEU A 108 -10.41 6.44 -2.28
C LEU A 108 -11.94 6.54 -2.29
N SER A 109 -12.49 7.02 -1.17
CA SER A 109 -13.90 7.39 -1.11
C SER A 109 -14.15 8.65 -1.95
N ASN A 110 -15.40 8.91 -2.28
CA ASN A 110 -15.79 10.06 -3.10
C ASN A 110 -15.37 11.40 -2.52
N ASP A 111 -15.30 11.50 -1.18
CA ASP A 111 -14.88 12.72 -0.50
C ASP A 111 -13.37 12.79 -0.27
N GLY A 112 -12.64 11.73 -0.63
CA GLY A 112 -11.19 11.69 -0.49
C GLY A 112 -10.69 11.52 0.95
N HIS A 113 -11.55 11.26 1.91
CA HIS A 113 -11.17 11.16 3.32
C HIS A 113 -10.89 9.74 3.79
N THR A 114 -11.34 8.73 3.06
CA THR A 114 -11.15 7.33 3.41
C THR A 114 -10.41 6.61 2.27
N MET A 115 -9.43 5.79 2.65
CA MET A 115 -8.71 4.94 1.70
C MET A 115 -8.84 3.50 2.14
N ASN A 116 -9.39 2.66 1.27
CA ASN A 116 -9.45 1.22 1.48
C ASN A 116 -8.32 0.56 0.72
N ILE A 117 -7.52 -0.24 1.42
CA ILE A 117 -6.45 -1.00 0.78
C ILE A 117 -6.83 -2.48 0.82
N THR A 118 -6.98 -3.08 -0.35
CA THR A 118 -7.21 -4.52 -0.49
C THR A 118 -5.90 -5.16 -0.89
N MET A 119 -5.30 -5.92 0.03
CA MET A 119 -4.05 -6.63 -0.20
C MET A 119 -4.34 -8.10 -0.45
N THR A 120 -3.99 -8.58 -1.63
CA THR A 120 -4.15 -9.99 -1.99
C THR A 120 -2.79 -10.67 -1.92
N HIS A 121 -2.70 -11.74 -1.13
CA HIS A 121 -1.49 -12.54 -0.97
C HIS A 121 -1.67 -13.88 -1.68
N TYR A 122 -0.79 -14.17 -2.63
CA TYR A 122 -0.78 -15.43 -3.36
C TYR A 122 0.29 -16.32 -2.74
N THR A 123 -0.14 -17.40 -2.09
CA THR A 123 0.78 -18.30 -1.37
C THR A 123 0.62 -19.73 -1.87
N PRO A 124 1.58 -20.64 -1.58
CA PRO A 124 1.43 -22.05 -1.90
C PRO A 124 0.21 -22.72 -1.26
N ASN A 125 -0.29 -22.13 -0.15
CA ASN A 125 -1.44 -22.65 0.59
C ASN A 125 -2.76 -22.01 0.18
N GLY A 126 -2.75 -21.11 -0.81
CA GLY A 126 -3.96 -20.46 -1.30
C GLY A 126 -3.82 -18.95 -1.40
N THR A 127 -4.93 -18.31 -1.73
CA THR A 127 -5.01 -16.86 -1.87
C THR A 127 -5.73 -16.28 -0.67
N PHE A 128 -5.12 -15.27 -0.04
CA PHE A 128 -5.68 -14.61 1.14
C PHE A 128 -5.82 -13.12 0.89
N VAL A 129 -6.91 -12.53 1.38
CA VAL A 129 -7.20 -11.11 1.19
C VAL A 129 -7.23 -10.41 2.55
N ASN A 130 -6.46 -9.34 2.68
CA ASN A 130 -6.47 -8.45 3.83
C ASN A 130 -7.04 -7.10 3.40
N GLU A 131 -8.01 -6.60 4.15
CA GLU A 131 -8.59 -5.29 3.88
C GLU A 131 -8.26 -4.35 5.03
N SER A 132 -7.68 -3.20 4.69
CA SER A 132 -7.33 -2.16 5.66
C SER A 132 -8.08 -0.89 5.32
N VAL A 133 -8.61 -0.23 6.34
CA VAL A 133 -9.29 1.05 6.19
C VAL A 133 -8.46 2.12 6.87
N TYR A 134 -8.16 3.17 6.12
CA TYR A 134 -7.40 4.33 6.59
C TYR A 134 -8.25 5.58 6.44
N GLU A 135 -8.11 6.50 7.38
CA GLU A 135 -8.72 7.82 7.28
C GLU A 135 -7.65 8.88 7.18
N ARG A 136 -7.93 9.91 6.39
CA ARG A 136 -7.01 11.01 6.21
C ARG A 136 -6.86 11.80 7.51
N GLU A 137 -5.61 12.05 7.92
CA GLU A 137 -5.28 12.85 9.09
C GLU A 137 -5.28 14.33 8.70
N GLY A 138 -5.93 15.12 9.47
CA GLY A 138 -6.02 16.54 9.27
C GLY A 138 -7.16 16.97 8.40
#